data_02722fd4b268ece2339ec937f5676de7
#
_entry.id   02722fd4b268ece2339ec937f5676de7
#
_cell.length_a   1.000
_cell.length_b   1.000
_cell.length_c   1.000
_cell.angle_alpha   90.00
_cell.angle_beta   90.00
_cell.angle_gamma   90.00
#
_symmetry.space_group_name_H-M   'P 1'
#
loop_
_entity.id
_entity.type
_entity.pdbx_description
1 polymer ?
#
loop_
_entity_poly.entity_id
_entity_poly.type
_entity_poly.pdbx_seq_one_letter_code
_entity_poly.pdbx_strand_id
1 'polypeptide(L)'
;FFLVSLFLIIACSSDNESDKVEEVVLEPITSEVLYFIYTADTGNNSSKLEYQIKFINLNNQDINGFVRIKINADGLVSSLIGSDKSQCYFIAKNDECIFTFEAEDSHDLGKVSNIELVSVEYILEQ
;
A
#
# COMPACT_ATOMS: atom_id res chain seq x y z
N PHE A 1 -32.99 0.13 -71.46
CA PHE A 1 -32.83 -0.74 -70.26
C PHE A 1 -31.70 -0.22 -69.41
N PHE A 2 -32.10 0.48 -68.38
CA PHE A 2 -31.14 0.95 -67.36
C PHE A 2 -31.16 -0.04 -66.20
N LEU A 3 -30.07 -0.71 -66.03
CA LEU A 3 -29.82 -1.51 -64.84
C LEU A 3 -29.13 -0.56 -63.83
N VAL A 4 -29.94 -0.01 -62.94
CA VAL A 4 -29.37 0.75 -61.81
C VAL A 4 -28.86 -0.26 -60.80
N SER A 5 -27.55 -0.46 -60.82
CA SER A 5 -26.87 -1.20 -59.78
C SER A 5 -26.82 -0.33 -58.54
N LEU A 6 -27.69 -0.56 -57.60
CA LEU A 6 -27.67 0.07 -56.30
C LEU A 6 -26.53 -0.50 -55.49
N PHE A 7 -25.41 0.17 -55.47
CA PHE A 7 -24.35 -0.14 -54.53
C PHE A 7 -24.79 0.25 -53.12
N LEU A 8 -25.26 -0.68 -52.39
CA LEU A 8 -25.38 -0.54 -50.94
C LEU A 8 -23.97 -0.55 -50.36
N ILE A 9 -23.46 0.65 -50.13
CA ILE A 9 -22.28 0.81 -49.29
C ILE A 9 -22.74 0.56 -47.86
N ILE A 10 -22.57 -0.68 -47.39
CA ILE A 10 -22.65 -0.94 -46.00
C ILE A 10 -21.37 -0.33 -45.40
N ALA A 11 -21.50 0.89 -44.95
CA ALA A 11 -20.48 1.44 -44.09
C ALA A 11 -20.53 0.67 -42.77
N CYS A 12 -19.67 -0.31 -42.65
CA CYS A 12 -19.33 -0.83 -41.34
C CYS A 12 -18.64 0.32 -40.60
N SER A 13 -19.40 1.09 -39.85
CA SER A 13 -18.80 1.88 -38.82
C SER A 13 -18.30 0.87 -37.75
N SER A 14 -17.04 0.57 -37.82
CA SER A 14 -16.41 -0.09 -36.68
C SER A 14 -16.46 0.93 -35.53
N ASP A 15 -17.35 0.67 -34.60
CA ASP A 15 -17.39 1.41 -33.35
C ASP A 15 -16.17 1.02 -32.53
N ASN A 16 -15.05 1.70 -32.79
CA ASN A 16 -13.86 1.59 -31.95
C ASN A 16 -14.05 2.25 -30.59
N GLU A 17 -15.21 2.82 -30.33
CA GLU A 17 -15.53 3.47 -29.06
C GLU A 17 -15.81 2.47 -27.94
N SER A 18 -16.14 1.23 -28.26
CA SER A 18 -16.35 0.18 -27.26
C SER A 18 -15.06 -0.39 -26.66
N ASP A 19 -13.90 -0.10 -27.26
CA ASP A 19 -12.60 -0.58 -26.83
C ASP A 19 -11.83 0.45 -25.97
N LYS A 20 -12.44 1.56 -25.62
CA LYS A 20 -11.89 2.44 -24.60
C LYS A 20 -12.12 1.79 -23.25
N VAL A 21 -11.18 0.97 -22.84
CA VAL A 21 -11.02 0.58 -21.45
C VAL A 21 -10.74 1.89 -20.71
N GLU A 22 -11.69 2.37 -19.93
CA GLU A 22 -11.43 3.43 -18.98
C GLU A 22 -10.39 2.89 -18.01
N GLU A 23 -9.15 3.39 -18.10
CA GLU A 23 -8.17 3.15 -17.07
C GLU A 23 -8.70 3.74 -15.78
N VAL A 24 -9.11 2.87 -14.87
CA VAL A 24 -9.47 3.29 -13.51
C VAL A 24 -8.18 3.69 -12.84
N VAL A 25 -7.95 5.00 -12.76
CA VAL A 25 -6.83 5.54 -11.99
C VAL A 25 -7.22 5.46 -10.52
N LEU A 26 -6.53 4.58 -9.79
CA LEU A 26 -6.72 4.47 -8.35
C LEU A 26 -6.10 5.67 -7.65
N GLU A 27 -6.85 6.23 -6.69
CA GLU A 27 -6.29 7.19 -5.74
C GLU A 27 -5.27 6.50 -4.84
N PRO A 28 -4.16 7.17 -4.50
CA PRO A 28 -3.20 6.64 -3.55
C PRO A 28 -3.86 6.32 -2.21
N ILE A 29 -3.40 5.26 -1.58
CA ILE A 29 -3.80 4.94 -0.21
C ILE A 29 -3.14 5.93 0.72
N THR A 30 -3.93 6.61 1.53
CA THR A 30 -3.40 7.55 2.52
C THR A 30 -3.04 6.82 3.81
N SER A 31 -2.05 7.35 4.52
CA SER A 31 -1.61 6.77 5.78
C SER A 31 -1.61 7.82 6.89
N GLU A 32 -1.92 7.39 8.11
CA GLU A 32 -1.87 8.19 9.32
C GLU A 32 -1.17 7.38 10.40
N VAL A 33 -0.07 7.91 10.93
CA VAL A 33 0.64 7.29 12.04
C VAL A 33 -0.12 7.60 13.32
N LEU A 34 -0.69 6.56 13.94
CA LEU A 34 -1.42 6.72 15.20
C LEU A 34 -0.45 6.82 16.37
N TYR A 35 0.56 5.97 16.40
CA TYR A 35 1.70 6.10 17.30
C TYR A 35 2.91 5.34 16.75
N PHE A 36 4.08 5.77 17.17
CA PHE A 36 5.35 5.10 16.94
C PHE A 36 6.22 5.30 18.17
N ILE A 37 6.46 4.22 18.91
CA ILE A 37 7.14 4.27 20.22
C ILE A 37 8.26 3.25 20.24
N TYR A 38 9.46 3.74 20.51
CA TYR A 38 10.59 2.89 20.81
C TYR A 38 10.98 3.06 22.27
N THR A 39 10.98 1.96 23.02
CA THR A 39 11.41 1.92 24.40
C THR A 39 12.76 1.24 24.47
N ALA A 40 13.80 2.05 24.73
CA ALA A 40 15.16 1.54 24.87
C ALA A 40 15.32 0.73 26.14
N ASP A 41 16.33 -0.14 26.16
CA ASP A 41 16.71 -0.91 27.33
C ASP A 41 17.06 0.00 28.50
N THR A 42 16.40 -0.21 29.63
CA THR A 42 16.62 0.54 30.88
C THR A 42 17.35 -0.28 31.95
N GLY A 43 18.00 -1.39 31.58
CA GLY A 43 18.75 -2.26 32.48
C GLY A 43 18.22 -3.68 32.60
N ASN A 44 17.11 -4.00 31.91
CA ASN A 44 16.52 -5.34 31.88
C ASN A 44 16.95 -6.17 30.64
N ASN A 45 17.86 -5.65 29.83
CA ASN A 45 18.37 -6.26 28.61
C ASN A 45 17.30 -6.50 27.53
N SER A 46 16.31 -5.62 27.46
CA SER A 46 15.19 -5.71 26.52
C SER A 46 14.81 -4.34 26.00
N SER A 47 14.50 -4.25 24.70
CA SER A 47 13.92 -3.07 24.08
C SER A 47 12.64 -3.43 23.34
N LYS A 48 11.79 -2.45 23.10
CA LYS A 48 10.47 -2.67 22.49
C LYS A 48 10.18 -1.60 21.44
N LEU A 49 9.75 -2.05 20.27
CA LEU A 49 9.24 -1.19 19.21
C LEU A 49 7.76 -1.47 19.01
N GLU A 50 6.95 -0.42 19.09
CA GLU A 50 5.51 -0.50 18.89
C GLU A 50 5.06 0.61 17.96
N TYR A 51 4.22 0.28 16.99
CA TYR A 51 3.56 1.31 16.19
C TYR A 51 2.21 0.84 15.65
N GLN A 52 1.35 1.82 15.40
CA GLN A 52 0.10 1.64 14.68
C GLN A 52 -0.01 2.67 13.56
N ILE A 53 -0.39 2.21 12.40
CA ILE A 53 -0.58 3.04 11.23
C ILE A 53 -1.94 2.71 10.62
N LYS A 54 -2.73 3.75 10.39
CA LYS A 54 -4.01 3.62 9.70
C LYS A 54 -3.80 3.86 8.21
N PHE A 55 -4.25 2.92 7.39
CA PHE A 55 -4.30 3.06 5.94
C PHE A 55 -5.75 3.25 5.50
N ILE A 56 -5.99 4.22 4.65
CA ILE A 56 -7.32 4.63 4.21
C ILE A 56 -7.44 4.44 2.71
N ASN A 57 -8.39 3.61 2.29
CA ASN A 57 -8.74 3.40 0.90
C ASN A 57 -9.92 4.32 0.53
N LEU A 58 -9.62 5.41 -0.20
CA LEU A 58 -10.64 6.33 -0.69
C LEU A 58 -11.24 5.90 -2.03
N ASN A 59 -10.80 4.77 -2.56
CA ASN A 59 -11.29 4.25 -3.84
C ASN A 59 -12.63 3.56 -3.67
N ASN A 60 -13.47 3.64 -4.69
CA ASN A 60 -14.75 2.93 -4.74
C ASN A 60 -14.57 1.49 -5.25
N GLN A 61 -13.45 0.88 -4.92
CA GLN A 61 -13.16 -0.53 -5.18
C GLN A 61 -12.20 -1.08 -4.14
N ASP A 62 -12.28 -2.38 -3.93
CA ASP A 62 -11.35 -3.09 -3.07
C ASP A 62 -9.94 -3.02 -3.66
N ILE A 63 -8.95 -2.92 -2.81
CA ILE A 63 -7.55 -2.89 -3.24
C ILE A 63 -6.72 -3.92 -2.49
N ASN A 64 -5.65 -4.34 -3.14
CA ASN A 64 -4.58 -5.11 -2.54
C ASN A 64 -3.27 -4.34 -2.66
N GLY A 65 -2.39 -4.49 -1.69
CA GLY A 65 -1.11 -3.83 -1.73
C GLY A 65 -0.20 -4.20 -0.58
N PHE A 66 0.99 -3.63 -0.60
CA PHE A 66 2.05 -3.94 0.35
C PHE A 66 2.39 -2.72 1.17
N VAL A 67 2.42 -2.90 2.48
CA VAL A 67 2.89 -1.88 3.42
C VAL A 67 4.41 -1.89 3.42
N ARG A 68 5.03 -0.73 3.28
CA ARG A 68 6.47 -0.55 3.44
C ARG A 68 6.74 0.49 4.52
N ILE A 69 7.40 0.05 5.58
CA ILE A 69 7.79 0.89 6.71
C ILE A 69 9.31 1.02 6.71
N LYS A 70 9.79 2.25 6.60
CA LYS A 70 11.23 2.54 6.66
C LYS A 70 11.55 3.14 8.02
N ILE A 71 12.53 2.57 8.69
CA ILE A 71 13.00 3.00 10.01
C ILE A 71 14.49 3.31 9.99
N ASN A 72 14.91 4.15 10.90
CA ASN A 72 16.32 4.45 11.16
C ASN A 72 16.64 4.04 12.59
N ALA A 73 17.47 3.01 12.73
CA ALA A 73 17.95 2.52 14.00
C ALA A 73 19.42 2.92 14.18
N ASP A 74 19.66 3.96 14.99
CA ASP A 74 21.00 4.49 15.26
C ASP A 74 21.82 4.80 14.00
N GLY A 75 21.19 5.35 12.97
CA GLY A 75 21.82 5.68 11.70
C GLY A 75 21.74 4.59 10.63
N LEU A 76 21.27 3.39 10.97
CA LEU A 76 21.05 2.33 10.00
C LEU A 76 19.60 2.35 9.52
N VAL A 77 19.41 2.66 8.25
CA VAL A 77 18.09 2.69 7.63
C VAL A 77 17.75 1.31 7.06
N SER A 78 16.60 0.80 7.41
CA SER A 78 16.08 -0.48 6.91
C SER A 78 14.59 -0.37 6.59
N SER A 79 14.09 -1.30 5.77
CA SER A 79 12.69 -1.34 5.38
C SER A 79 12.07 -2.67 5.74
N LEU A 80 10.87 -2.61 6.30
CA LEU A 80 9.98 -3.76 6.44
C LEU A 80 8.96 -3.70 5.30
N ILE A 81 8.89 -4.76 4.51
CA ILE A 81 7.96 -4.87 3.39
C ILE A 81 6.97 -5.98 3.70
N GLY A 82 5.70 -5.67 3.63
CA GLY A 82 4.64 -6.65 3.80
C GLY A 82 4.55 -7.65 2.65
N SER A 83 3.82 -8.71 2.86
CA SER A 83 3.51 -9.72 1.86
C SER A 83 2.00 -9.82 1.66
N ASP A 84 1.55 -10.70 0.78
CA ASP A 84 0.13 -10.99 0.57
C ASP A 84 -0.56 -11.62 1.80
N LYS A 85 0.21 -11.99 2.82
CA LYS A 85 -0.29 -12.51 4.11
C LYS A 85 -0.20 -11.49 5.24
N SER A 86 0.33 -10.31 4.96
CA SER A 86 0.47 -9.25 5.96
C SER A 86 -0.84 -8.53 6.24
N GLN A 87 -0.90 -7.90 7.42
CA GLN A 87 -2.00 -6.99 7.73
C GLN A 87 -2.13 -5.91 6.65
N CYS A 88 -3.34 -5.49 6.37
CA CYS A 88 -3.65 -4.44 5.41
C CYS A 88 -3.26 -4.74 3.96
N TYR A 89 -2.95 -5.99 3.62
CA TYR A 89 -2.80 -6.39 2.22
C TYR A 89 -4.09 -6.12 1.43
N PHE A 90 -5.23 -6.47 2.01
CA PHE A 90 -6.54 -6.18 1.46
C PHE A 90 -7.19 -5.04 2.24
N ILE A 91 -7.68 -4.03 1.54
CA ILE A 91 -8.51 -2.98 2.13
C ILE A 91 -9.76 -2.81 1.26
N ALA A 92 -10.92 -3.03 1.84
CA ALA A 92 -12.20 -2.90 1.14
C ALA A 92 -12.43 -1.47 0.66
N LYS A 93 -13.26 -1.33 -0.36
CA LYS A 93 -13.62 -0.01 -0.91
C LYS A 93 -14.13 0.94 0.17
N ASN A 94 -13.67 2.17 0.14
CA ASN A 94 -14.07 3.24 1.07
C ASN A 94 -13.88 2.85 2.55
N ASP A 95 -12.94 1.97 2.84
CA ASP A 95 -12.68 1.48 4.19
C ASP A 95 -11.24 1.78 4.61
N GLU A 96 -10.94 1.48 5.85
CA GLU A 96 -9.62 1.69 6.45
C GLU A 96 -9.11 0.40 7.09
N CYS A 97 -7.79 0.32 7.25
CA CYS A 97 -7.14 -0.80 7.91
C CYS A 97 -6.09 -0.28 8.88
N ILE A 98 -6.06 -0.82 10.08
CA ILE A 98 -5.04 -0.47 11.08
C ILE A 98 -3.97 -1.55 11.10
N PHE A 99 -2.75 -1.14 10.75
CA PHE A 99 -1.56 -1.97 10.81
C PHE A 99 -0.93 -1.82 12.19
N THR A 100 -0.80 -2.92 12.90
CA THR A 100 -0.24 -2.93 14.26
C THR A 100 1.05 -3.76 14.29
N PHE A 101 2.09 -3.19 14.84
CA PHE A 101 3.37 -3.85 15.03
C PHE A 101 3.83 -3.74 16.48
N GLU A 102 4.33 -4.85 17.01
CA GLU A 102 4.92 -4.91 18.33
C GLU A 102 6.03 -5.97 18.31
N ALA A 103 7.24 -5.57 18.66
CA ALA A 103 8.36 -6.48 18.78
C ALA A 103 9.22 -6.10 19.98
N GLU A 104 9.58 -7.11 20.77
CA GLU A 104 10.47 -6.98 21.90
C GLU A 104 11.73 -7.80 21.62
N ASP A 105 12.89 -7.17 21.72
CA ASP A 105 14.18 -7.78 21.45
C ASP A 105 15.04 -7.83 22.71
N SER A 106 15.64 -8.96 22.95
CA SER A 106 16.70 -9.10 23.95
C SER A 106 18.06 -8.87 23.30
N HIS A 107 18.88 -8.03 23.91
CA HIS A 107 20.17 -7.63 23.35
C HIS A 107 21.35 -8.25 24.07
N ASP A 108 21.86 -9.36 23.53
CA ASP A 108 23.10 -9.96 24.03
C ASP A 108 24.35 -9.34 23.36
N LEU A 109 24.22 -8.68 22.20
CA LEU A 109 25.34 -8.28 21.36
C LEU A 109 25.32 -6.81 20.91
N GLY A 110 24.40 -5.99 21.37
CA GLY A 110 24.34 -4.58 21.00
C GLY A 110 23.00 -3.96 21.31
N LYS A 111 23.03 -2.75 21.80
CA LYS A 111 21.83 -2.01 22.18
C LYS A 111 21.55 -0.94 21.14
N VAL A 112 20.33 -0.94 20.60
CA VAL A 112 19.85 0.16 19.79
C VAL A 112 19.35 1.25 20.73
N SER A 113 19.94 2.44 20.63
CA SER A 113 19.61 3.57 21.51
C SER A 113 18.34 4.27 21.08
N ASN A 114 18.09 4.35 19.78
CA ASN A 114 16.92 5.02 19.22
C ASN A 114 16.49 4.41 17.90
N ILE A 115 15.19 4.35 17.68
CA ILE A 115 14.60 4.00 16.39
C ILE A 115 13.60 5.10 16.02
N GLU A 116 13.77 5.64 14.82
CA GLU A 116 12.89 6.66 14.26
C GLU A 116 12.18 6.14 13.02
N LEU A 117 10.94 6.55 12.84
CA LEU A 117 10.19 6.30 11.62
C LEU A 117 10.67 7.27 10.53
N VAL A 118 11.10 6.74 9.39
CA VAL A 118 11.54 7.55 8.24
C VAL A 118 10.39 7.76 7.27
N SER A 119 9.70 6.69 6.89
CA SER A 119 8.58 6.79 5.94
C SER A 119 7.62 5.62 6.05
N VAL A 120 6.40 5.87 5.64
CA VAL A 120 5.34 4.88 5.48
C VAL A 120 4.84 4.96 4.06
N GLU A 121 4.80 3.83 3.37
CA GLU A 121 4.29 3.74 2.01
C GLU A 121 3.32 2.57 1.89
N TYR A 122 2.33 2.73 1.04
CA TYR A 122 1.44 1.65 0.63
C TYR A 122 1.59 1.46 -0.88
N ILE A 123 2.06 0.30 -1.29
CA ILE A 123 2.34 0.00 -2.69
C ILE A 123 1.17 -0.82 -3.23
N LEU A 124 0.37 -0.21 -4.10
CA LEU A 124 -0.75 -0.89 -4.73
C LEU A 124 -0.25 -2.02 -5.62
N GLU A 125 -0.85 -3.19 -5.46
CA GLU A 125 -0.65 -4.31 -6.38
C GLU A 125 -1.50 -4.08 -7.63
N GLN A 126 -0.83 -4.13 -8.77
CA GLN A 126 -1.48 -3.99 -10.07
C GLN A 126 -1.57 -5.31 -10.82
#